data_da43aaba77539d903278d20030a272ee
#
_entry.id   da43aaba77539d903278d20030a272ee
#
_cell.length_a   1.000
_cell.length_b   1.000
_cell.length_c   1.000
_cell.angle_alpha   90.00
_cell.angle_beta   90.00
_cell.angle_gamma   90.00
#
_symmetry.space_group_name_H-M   'P 1'
#
loop_
_entity.id
_entity.type
_entity.pdbx_description
1 polymer ?
#
loop_
_entity_poly.entity_id
_entity_poly.type
_entity_poly.pdbx_seq_one_letter_code
_entity_poly.pdbx_strand_id
1 'polypeptide(L)'
;KCKLDDDMNLLDIFIEMEKRVILGEGKLDILKRVCAQINKSLLKIINDYEEFSKGEELCGVMTISDSPREQDSESQTLDKVYQMKSKPRGYCLIINNHNFAKAREKVPKLHSIRDRNGTHLDAGALTTTFEELHFEIKPHDDCTVEQIYEIWKIYQLMDHSNMDCFICCILSHGDKGIIYGTDGQEGPIYELTSQFTGLKCPSLAGKPKVFFIQACQGDNYQKGIPVETDSEEQPYLEMDLSSPQTRYIPDEADFLLGMATVNNCVSYRNPAEGTWYIQSLCQSLRERCPRGDDILTILTEVNYEVSNKDDKKNMGKQMPQPTFTLRKKLVFPSD
;
A
#
# COMPACT_ATOMS: atom_id res chain seq x y z
N LYS A 1 -16.06 -29.73 29.31
CA LYS A 1 -17.07 -29.51 28.25
C LYS A 1 -17.11 -28.02 27.97
N CYS A 2 -16.47 -27.56 26.88
CA CYS A 2 -16.65 -26.22 26.40
C CYS A 2 -18.07 -26.08 25.83
N LYS A 3 -18.86 -25.17 26.36
CA LYS A 3 -20.03 -24.66 25.66
C LYS A 3 -19.51 -23.58 24.69
N LEU A 4 -19.63 -23.84 23.41
CA LEU A 4 -19.52 -22.86 22.35
C LEU A 4 -20.93 -22.33 22.10
N ASP A 5 -21.08 -21.02 21.89
CA ASP A 5 -22.36 -20.44 21.49
C ASP A 5 -22.71 -20.92 20.07
N ASP A 6 -23.98 -21.27 19.85
CA ASP A 6 -24.45 -21.85 18.57
C ASP A 6 -24.31 -20.92 17.37
N ASP A 7 -24.02 -19.61 17.59
CA ASP A 7 -23.87 -18.57 16.56
C ASP A 7 -22.40 -18.23 16.21
N MET A 8 -21.41 -18.92 16.80
CA MET A 8 -19.99 -18.67 16.52
C MET A 8 -19.59 -19.23 15.14
N ASN A 9 -18.95 -18.41 14.32
CA ASN A 9 -18.34 -18.88 13.09
C ASN A 9 -17.03 -19.67 13.38
N LEU A 10 -16.50 -20.36 12.37
CA LEU A 10 -15.33 -21.22 12.52
C LEU A 10 -14.09 -20.48 13.02
N LEU A 11 -13.90 -19.22 12.60
CA LEU A 11 -12.79 -18.36 12.99
C LEU A 11 -12.90 -17.99 14.48
N ASP A 12 -14.10 -17.62 14.95
CA ASP A 12 -14.35 -17.30 16.36
C ASP A 12 -14.07 -18.49 17.27
N ILE A 13 -14.40 -19.70 16.81
CA ILE A 13 -14.10 -20.95 17.51
C ILE A 13 -12.58 -21.14 17.65
N PHE A 14 -11.82 -20.94 16.60
CA PHE A 14 -10.36 -21.05 16.65
C PHE A 14 -9.73 -19.99 17.55
N ILE A 15 -10.18 -18.73 17.47
CA ILE A 15 -9.71 -17.64 18.34
C ILE A 15 -9.99 -17.98 19.83
N GLU A 16 -11.17 -18.51 20.13
CA GLU A 16 -11.52 -18.89 21.50
C GLU A 16 -10.71 -20.11 22.00
N MET A 17 -10.41 -21.06 21.12
CA MET A 17 -9.52 -22.20 21.45
C MET A 17 -8.08 -21.73 21.69
N GLU A 18 -7.59 -20.75 20.97
CA GLU A 18 -6.27 -20.15 21.16
C GLU A 18 -6.20 -19.37 22.49
N LYS A 19 -7.20 -18.52 22.79
CA LYS A 19 -7.31 -17.81 24.08
C LYS A 19 -7.32 -18.76 25.29
N ARG A 20 -7.90 -19.94 25.15
CA ARG A 20 -7.94 -20.96 26.20
C ARG A 20 -6.69 -21.87 26.23
N VAL A 21 -5.66 -21.54 25.44
CA VAL A 21 -4.41 -22.34 25.36
C VAL A 21 -4.66 -23.82 24.95
N ILE A 22 -5.74 -24.06 24.21
CA ILE A 22 -6.08 -25.37 23.65
C ILE A 22 -5.34 -25.59 22.33
N LEU A 23 -5.16 -24.49 21.56
CA LEU A 23 -4.30 -24.39 20.36
C LEU A 23 -3.13 -23.47 20.69
N GLY A 24 -1.99 -23.72 20.05
CA GLY A 24 -0.79 -22.92 20.17
C GLY A 24 0.40 -23.65 19.56
N GLU A 25 1.54 -23.01 19.56
CA GLU A 25 2.78 -23.59 19.04
C GLU A 25 3.08 -24.94 19.75
N GLY A 26 3.28 -25.98 18.96
CA GLY A 26 3.48 -27.35 19.49
C GLY A 26 2.23 -28.08 20.02
N LYS A 27 1.03 -27.50 19.96
CA LYS A 27 -0.24 -28.10 20.43
C LYS A 27 -1.23 -28.30 19.28
N LEU A 28 -0.82 -28.99 18.21
CA LEU A 28 -1.60 -29.14 16.98
C LEU A 28 -2.46 -30.40 16.94
N ASP A 29 -2.38 -31.30 17.96
CA ASP A 29 -3.07 -32.59 17.94
C ASP A 29 -4.61 -32.48 17.84
N ILE A 30 -5.19 -31.47 18.47
CA ILE A 30 -6.64 -31.25 18.42
C ILE A 30 -7.02 -30.74 17.02
N LEU A 31 -6.26 -29.82 16.45
CA LEU A 31 -6.46 -29.33 15.11
C LEU A 31 -6.35 -30.44 14.06
N LYS A 32 -5.36 -31.31 14.18
CA LYS A 32 -5.23 -32.51 13.34
C LYS A 32 -6.45 -33.41 13.38
N ARG A 33 -7.00 -33.67 14.56
CA ARG A 33 -8.21 -34.50 14.71
C ARG A 33 -9.43 -33.85 14.04
N VAL A 34 -9.59 -32.56 14.18
CA VAL A 34 -10.68 -31.82 13.54
C VAL A 34 -10.52 -31.82 12.02
N CYS A 35 -9.32 -31.49 11.51
CA CYS A 35 -9.02 -31.49 10.08
C CYS A 35 -9.14 -32.89 9.46
N ALA A 36 -8.81 -33.95 10.17
CA ALA A 36 -8.97 -35.33 9.70
C ALA A 36 -10.43 -35.68 9.36
N GLN A 37 -11.37 -35.07 10.09
CA GLN A 37 -12.80 -35.33 9.90
C GLN A 37 -13.41 -34.45 8.80
N ILE A 38 -12.84 -33.25 8.56
CA ILE A 38 -13.40 -32.24 7.65
C ILE A 38 -12.73 -32.33 6.28
N ASN A 39 -11.40 -32.26 6.22
CA ASN A 39 -10.64 -32.26 4.97
C ASN A 39 -9.22 -32.81 5.16
N LYS A 40 -8.95 -33.96 4.56
CA LYS A 40 -7.63 -34.62 4.63
C LYS A 40 -6.48 -33.80 4.03
N SER A 41 -6.75 -32.87 3.09
CA SER A 41 -5.72 -32.01 2.52
C SER A 41 -5.13 -31.04 3.54
N LEU A 42 -5.91 -30.61 4.53
CA LEU A 42 -5.45 -29.75 5.62
C LEU A 42 -4.48 -30.45 6.57
N LEU A 43 -4.61 -31.78 6.73
CA LEU A 43 -3.67 -32.57 7.52
C LEU A 43 -2.26 -32.55 6.95
N LYS A 44 -2.12 -32.53 5.62
CA LYS A 44 -0.81 -32.44 4.97
C LYS A 44 -0.12 -31.13 5.33
N ILE A 45 -0.82 -30.02 5.24
CA ILE A 45 -0.29 -28.68 5.58
C ILE A 45 0.17 -28.62 7.04
N ILE A 46 -0.61 -29.19 7.96
CA ILE A 46 -0.25 -29.21 9.40
C ILE A 46 0.96 -30.11 9.67
N ASN A 47 1.07 -31.25 8.98
CA ASN A 47 2.21 -32.14 9.12
C ASN A 47 3.49 -31.53 8.51
N ASP A 48 3.39 -30.91 7.33
CA ASP A 48 4.50 -30.20 6.69
C ASP A 48 5.02 -29.07 7.59
N TYR A 49 4.12 -28.34 8.28
CA TYR A 49 4.49 -27.32 9.28
C TYR A 49 5.24 -27.92 10.49
N GLU A 50 4.77 -29.05 11.04
CA GLU A 50 5.46 -29.69 12.18
C GLU A 50 6.81 -30.31 11.81
N GLU A 51 6.97 -30.82 10.59
CA GLU A 51 8.27 -31.30 10.08
C GLU A 51 9.25 -30.12 9.90
N PHE A 52 8.76 -29.00 9.41
CA PHE A 52 9.54 -27.76 9.27
C PHE A 52 10.01 -27.25 10.64
N SER A 53 9.11 -27.15 11.63
CA SER A 53 9.44 -26.67 12.99
C SER A 53 10.39 -27.60 13.75
N LYS A 54 10.36 -28.91 13.48
CA LYS A 54 11.32 -29.89 14.06
C LYS A 54 12.69 -29.87 13.38
N GLY A 55 12.78 -29.43 12.13
CA GLY A 55 14.04 -29.29 11.39
C GLY A 55 14.90 -28.11 11.86
N GLU A 56 14.30 -27.10 12.47
CA GLU A 56 15.02 -25.94 13.01
C GLU A 56 15.70 -26.17 14.35
N GLU A 57 15.29 -27.20 15.14
CA GLU A 57 15.94 -27.53 16.43
C GLU A 57 17.30 -28.25 16.31
N LEU A 58 17.70 -28.68 15.11
CA LEU A 58 18.91 -29.52 14.91
C LEU A 58 20.13 -28.76 14.35
N CYS A 59 20.06 -27.44 14.19
CA CYS A 59 21.21 -26.63 13.73
C CYS A 59 21.62 -25.59 14.78
N GLY A 60 22.06 -26.06 15.92
CA GLY A 60 22.60 -25.23 16.99
C GLY A 60 23.87 -25.82 17.57
N VAL A 61 24.87 -24.98 17.67
CA VAL A 61 26.19 -25.08 18.31
C VAL A 61 27.34 -25.28 17.30
N MET A 62 27.86 -24.18 16.83
CA MET A 62 29.28 -24.06 16.47
C MET A 62 29.90 -22.93 17.29
N THR A 63 30.99 -23.29 17.95
CA THR A 63 31.83 -22.49 18.81
C THR A 63 32.49 -21.31 18.10
N ILE A 64 32.44 -20.17 18.77
CA ILE A 64 33.05 -18.91 18.34
C ILE A 64 34.58 -19.02 18.49
N SER A 65 35.31 -18.78 17.40
CA SER A 65 36.72 -18.37 17.41
C SER A 65 36.81 -16.91 16.92
N ASP A 66 37.29 -16.05 17.77
CA ASP A 66 37.51 -14.63 17.51
C ASP A 66 38.51 -14.40 16.38
N SER A 67 38.09 -13.69 15.36
CA SER A 67 38.95 -12.87 14.46
C SER A 67 38.08 -11.77 13.82
N PRO A 68 38.50 -10.52 13.78
CA PRO A 68 37.70 -9.43 13.21
C PRO A 68 37.69 -9.53 11.68
N ARG A 69 36.51 -9.70 11.08
CA ARG A 69 36.30 -9.61 9.64
C ARG A 69 35.58 -8.32 9.30
N GLU A 70 36.25 -7.48 8.52
CA GLU A 70 35.73 -6.25 7.91
C GLU A 70 34.71 -6.47 6.80
N GLN A 71 33.90 -7.55 6.82
CA GLN A 71 32.92 -7.88 5.75
C GLN A 71 31.44 -7.71 6.15
N ASP A 72 31.13 -7.27 7.38
CA ASP A 72 29.74 -7.21 7.85
C ASP A 72 28.97 -5.93 7.49
N SER A 73 29.62 -4.91 6.90
CA SER A 73 28.93 -3.64 6.61
C SER A 73 28.05 -3.67 5.36
N GLU A 74 28.40 -4.46 4.33
CA GLU A 74 27.59 -4.55 3.10
C GLU A 74 26.34 -5.42 3.27
N SER A 75 26.40 -6.49 4.04
CA SER A 75 25.26 -7.37 4.30
C SER A 75 24.16 -6.68 5.14
N GLN A 76 24.55 -5.86 6.12
CA GLN A 76 23.58 -5.11 6.94
C GLN A 76 22.92 -3.94 6.21
N THR A 77 23.56 -3.38 5.19
CA THR A 77 22.97 -2.32 4.35
C THR A 77 21.95 -2.88 3.34
N LEU A 78 22.18 -4.07 2.80
CA LEU A 78 21.26 -4.75 1.88
C LEU A 78 19.90 -5.10 2.54
N ASP A 79 19.85 -5.34 3.85
CA ASP A 79 18.62 -5.64 4.57
C ASP A 79 17.72 -4.40 4.83
N LYS A 80 18.24 -3.18 4.60
CA LYS A 80 17.54 -1.90 4.82
C LYS A 80 16.86 -1.32 3.57
N VAL A 81 17.02 -1.96 2.41
CA VAL A 81 16.44 -1.52 1.13
C VAL A 81 15.60 -2.66 0.54
N TYR A 82 14.42 -2.34 -0.02
CA TYR A 82 13.64 -3.34 -0.73
C TYR A 82 14.36 -3.77 -2.01
N GLN A 83 14.30 -5.05 -2.31
CA GLN A 83 14.79 -5.56 -3.59
C GLN A 83 13.93 -5.01 -4.72
N MET A 84 14.56 -4.53 -5.81
CA MET A 84 13.93 -3.98 -7.02
C MET A 84 14.71 -4.41 -8.27
N LYS A 85 14.90 -5.73 -8.45
CA LYS A 85 15.72 -6.32 -9.52
C LYS A 85 14.91 -7.03 -10.60
N SER A 86 13.65 -7.39 -10.30
CA SER A 86 12.79 -8.12 -11.23
C SER A 86 12.42 -7.26 -12.45
N LYS A 87 12.24 -7.91 -13.59
CA LYS A 87 11.74 -7.29 -14.83
C LYS A 87 10.62 -8.16 -15.42
N PRO A 88 9.35 -7.71 -15.35
CA PRO A 88 8.90 -6.46 -14.75
C PRO A 88 9.06 -6.45 -13.22
N ARG A 89 9.24 -5.28 -12.63
CA ARG A 89 9.30 -5.08 -11.17
C ARG A 89 7.98 -5.40 -10.48
N GLY A 90 6.89 -5.27 -11.20
CA GLY A 90 5.56 -5.54 -10.75
C GLY A 90 4.51 -4.99 -11.68
N TYR A 91 3.25 -5.11 -11.29
CA TYR A 91 2.15 -4.44 -11.98
C TYR A 91 2.01 -3.01 -11.49
N CYS A 92 1.68 -2.10 -12.42
CA CYS A 92 1.19 -0.76 -12.13
C CYS A 92 -0.22 -0.62 -12.72
N LEU A 93 -1.23 -0.66 -11.86
CA LEU A 93 -2.61 -0.41 -12.24
C LEU A 93 -2.84 1.10 -12.33
N ILE A 94 -3.49 1.57 -13.39
CA ILE A 94 -3.89 2.95 -13.56
C ILE A 94 -5.41 2.99 -13.78
N ILE A 95 -6.16 3.33 -12.72
CA ILE A 95 -7.61 3.52 -12.78
C ILE A 95 -7.87 4.98 -13.08
N ASN A 96 -8.39 5.28 -14.28
CA ASN A 96 -8.56 6.64 -14.79
C ASN A 96 -10.04 6.93 -15.05
N ASN A 97 -10.73 7.52 -14.10
CA ASN A 97 -12.13 7.88 -14.19
C ASN A 97 -12.29 9.30 -14.74
N HIS A 98 -12.88 9.40 -15.94
CA HIS A 98 -13.15 10.65 -16.65
C HIS A 98 -14.64 11.00 -16.65
N ASN A 99 -15.49 10.06 -17.10
CA ASN A 99 -16.90 10.30 -17.41
C ASN A 99 -17.83 10.01 -16.23
N PHE A 100 -18.41 11.05 -15.65
CA PHE A 100 -19.33 10.96 -14.52
C PHE A 100 -20.81 11.21 -14.90
N ALA A 101 -21.20 10.99 -16.16
CA ALA A 101 -22.58 11.17 -16.60
C ALA A 101 -23.56 10.28 -15.80
N LYS A 102 -23.19 9.03 -15.56
CA LYS A 102 -24.01 8.09 -14.75
C LYS A 102 -24.17 8.57 -13.29
N ALA A 103 -23.11 9.12 -12.71
CA ALA A 103 -23.18 9.67 -11.34
C ALA A 103 -24.14 10.86 -11.26
N ARG A 104 -24.08 11.79 -12.23
CA ARG A 104 -25.00 12.95 -12.32
C ARG A 104 -26.46 12.53 -12.43
N GLU A 105 -26.73 11.48 -13.19
CA GLU A 105 -28.08 10.98 -13.42
C GLU A 105 -28.65 10.23 -12.20
N LYS A 106 -27.83 9.39 -11.57
CA LYS A 106 -28.29 8.42 -10.55
C LYS A 106 -28.16 8.90 -9.10
N VAL A 107 -27.23 9.81 -8.82
CA VAL A 107 -26.91 10.22 -7.44
C VAL A 107 -27.22 11.70 -7.24
N PRO A 108 -28.35 12.05 -6.57
CA PRO A 108 -28.79 13.45 -6.43
C PRO A 108 -27.74 14.39 -5.85
N LYS A 109 -26.94 13.96 -4.88
CA LYS A 109 -25.85 14.77 -4.30
C LYS A 109 -24.72 15.09 -5.29
N LEU A 110 -24.59 14.31 -6.38
CA LEU A 110 -23.56 14.45 -7.40
C LEU A 110 -24.08 15.06 -8.71
N HIS A 111 -25.30 15.64 -8.76
CA HIS A 111 -25.90 16.20 -9.97
C HIS A 111 -25.03 17.26 -10.64
N SER A 112 -24.18 17.96 -9.91
CA SER A 112 -23.25 19.00 -10.39
C SER A 112 -21.83 18.51 -10.62
N ILE A 113 -21.54 17.25 -10.39
CA ILE A 113 -20.18 16.68 -10.59
C ILE A 113 -19.80 16.79 -12.07
N ARG A 114 -18.59 17.22 -12.37
CA ARG A 114 -18.12 17.43 -13.75
C ARG A 114 -17.27 16.25 -14.20
N ASP A 115 -17.22 16.06 -15.52
CA ASP A 115 -16.23 15.14 -16.08
C ASP A 115 -14.81 15.64 -15.79
N ARG A 116 -13.86 14.73 -15.63
CA ARG A 116 -12.49 15.05 -15.25
C ARG A 116 -11.62 15.33 -16.49
N ASN A 117 -11.93 16.41 -17.22
CA ASN A 117 -11.18 16.82 -18.39
C ASN A 117 -9.69 17.00 -18.07
N GLY A 118 -8.80 16.48 -18.92
CA GLY A 118 -7.34 16.51 -18.74
C GLY A 118 -6.78 15.34 -17.92
N THR A 119 -7.62 14.45 -17.37
CA THR A 119 -7.15 13.27 -16.60
C THR A 119 -6.31 12.30 -17.44
N HIS A 120 -6.52 12.27 -18.77
CA HIS A 120 -5.72 11.49 -19.70
C HIS A 120 -4.25 11.93 -19.75
N LEU A 121 -3.95 13.20 -19.44
CA LEU A 121 -2.58 13.70 -19.35
C LEU A 121 -1.86 13.07 -18.14
N ASP A 122 -2.57 12.94 -17.03
CA ASP A 122 -2.04 12.27 -15.84
C ASP A 122 -1.83 10.77 -16.08
N ALA A 123 -2.83 10.10 -16.68
CA ALA A 123 -2.72 8.68 -17.02
C ALA A 123 -1.54 8.43 -17.98
N GLY A 124 -1.34 9.29 -18.99
CA GLY A 124 -0.20 9.20 -19.90
C GLY A 124 1.15 9.43 -19.21
N ALA A 125 1.25 10.44 -18.34
CA ALA A 125 2.45 10.71 -17.57
C ALA A 125 2.81 9.52 -16.63
N LEU A 126 1.83 8.94 -15.95
CA LEU A 126 2.02 7.75 -15.09
C LEU A 126 2.46 6.54 -15.92
N THR A 127 1.81 6.29 -17.06
CA THR A 127 2.18 5.20 -17.97
C THR A 127 3.65 5.30 -18.36
N THR A 128 4.07 6.43 -18.94
CA THR A 128 5.45 6.62 -19.36
C THR A 128 6.43 6.47 -18.19
N THR A 129 6.13 7.11 -17.04
CA THR A 129 7.03 7.08 -15.88
C THR A 129 7.21 5.67 -15.32
N PHE A 130 6.14 4.89 -15.17
CA PHE A 130 6.25 3.54 -14.61
C PHE A 130 6.71 2.49 -15.62
N GLU A 131 6.52 2.70 -16.95
CA GLU A 131 7.20 1.90 -17.98
C GLU A 131 8.72 2.09 -17.92
N GLU A 132 9.21 3.34 -17.83
CA GLU A 132 10.63 3.66 -17.64
C GLU A 132 11.21 3.04 -16.35
N LEU A 133 10.38 2.89 -15.32
CA LEU A 133 10.72 2.20 -14.07
C LEU A 133 10.49 0.68 -14.12
N HIS A 134 10.30 0.08 -15.31
CA HIS A 134 10.13 -1.34 -15.57
C HIS A 134 8.92 -2.01 -14.90
N PHE A 135 7.81 -1.30 -14.76
CA PHE A 135 6.53 -1.88 -14.36
C PHE A 135 5.69 -2.28 -15.58
N GLU A 136 4.91 -3.33 -15.42
CA GLU A 136 3.90 -3.71 -16.41
C GLU A 136 2.61 -2.92 -16.18
N ILE A 137 2.28 -2.02 -17.12
CA ILE A 137 1.14 -1.11 -16.98
C ILE A 137 -0.18 -1.80 -17.30
N LYS A 138 -1.17 -1.57 -16.45
CA LYS A 138 -2.54 -2.09 -16.58
C LYS A 138 -3.53 -0.94 -16.47
N PRO A 139 -3.89 -0.29 -17.61
CA PRO A 139 -4.84 0.80 -17.63
C PRO A 139 -6.28 0.31 -17.56
N HIS A 140 -7.12 1.03 -16.82
CA HIS A 140 -8.55 0.81 -16.69
C HIS A 140 -9.26 2.16 -16.67
N ASP A 141 -10.09 2.42 -17.67
CA ASP A 141 -10.79 3.69 -17.83
C ASP A 141 -12.25 3.57 -17.39
N ASP A 142 -12.77 4.65 -16.82
CA ASP A 142 -14.19 4.86 -16.49
C ASP A 142 -14.85 3.74 -15.68
N CYS A 143 -14.16 3.27 -14.65
CA CYS A 143 -14.62 2.18 -13.79
C CYS A 143 -15.65 2.64 -12.76
N THR A 144 -16.69 1.83 -12.55
CA THR A 144 -17.55 1.88 -11.36
C THR A 144 -16.79 1.35 -10.14
N VAL A 145 -17.30 1.61 -8.94
CA VAL A 145 -16.68 1.04 -7.71
C VAL A 145 -16.70 -0.49 -7.76
N GLU A 146 -17.78 -1.10 -8.22
CA GLU A 146 -17.88 -2.56 -8.36
C GLU A 146 -16.78 -3.10 -9.29
N GLN A 147 -16.58 -2.48 -10.46
CA GLN A 147 -15.50 -2.86 -11.39
C GLN A 147 -14.10 -2.67 -10.78
N ILE A 148 -13.89 -1.62 -9.97
CA ILE A 148 -12.63 -1.45 -9.23
C ILE A 148 -12.39 -2.62 -8.28
N TYR A 149 -13.40 -3.06 -7.52
CA TYR A 149 -13.28 -4.23 -6.65
C TYR A 149 -13.02 -5.52 -7.42
N GLU A 150 -13.67 -5.72 -8.57
CA GLU A 150 -13.42 -6.88 -9.45
C GLU A 150 -11.97 -6.89 -9.97
N ILE A 151 -11.47 -5.76 -10.48
CA ILE A 151 -10.08 -5.60 -10.92
C ILE A 151 -9.13 -5.95 -9.78
N TRP A 152 -9.35 -5.40 -8.59
CA TRP A 152 -8.49 -5.66 -7.44
C TRP A 152 -8.54 -7.10 -6.97
N LYS A 153 -9.70 -7.75 -7.04
CA LYS A 153 -9.84 -9.17 -6.75
C LYS A 153 -8.99 -10.03 -7.68
N ILE A 154 -8.92 -9.67 -8.96
CA ILE A 154 -8.05 -10.36 -9.93
C ILE A 154 -6.59 -10.26 -9.49
N TYR A 155 -6.09 -9.04 -9.22
CA TYR A 155 -4.67 -8.84 -8.84
C TYR A 155 -4.35 -9.35 -7.43
N GLN A 156 -5.31 -9.34 -6.51
CA GLN A 156 -5.16 -9.95 -5.19
C GLN A 156 -4.90 -11.46 -5.29
N LEU A 157 -5.56 -12.13 -6.22
CA LEU A 157 -5.47 -13.59 -6.41
C LEU A 157 -4.32 -14.03 -7.33
N MET A 158 -3.68 -13.06 -8.02
CA MET A 158 -2.51 -13.35 -8.85
C MET A 158 -1.29 -13.74 -8.01
N ASP A 159 -0.41 -14.53 -8.63
CA ASP A 159 0.91 -14.82 -8.07
C ASP A 159 1.90 -13.71 -8.43
N HIS A 160 2.38 -12.99 -7.40
CA HIS A 160 3.39 -11.93 -7.51
C HIS A 160 4.78 -12.42 -7.08
N SER A 161 5.02 -13.72 -6.96
CA SER A 161 6.27 -14.28 -6.41
C SER A 161 7.50 -13.80 -7.17
N ASN A 162 7.40 -13.65 -8.50
CA ASN A 162 8.48 -13.18 -9.38
C ASN A 162 8.54 -11.64 -9.53
N MET A 163 7.80 -10.91 -8.72
CA MET A 163 7.72 -9.43 -8.75
C MET A 163 8.21 -8.86 -7.42
N ASP A 164 8.74 -7.65 -7.45
CA ASP A 164 9.33 -7.01 -6.27
C ASP A 164 8.41 -5.96 -5.64
N CYS A 165 7.39 -5.46 -6.36
CA CYS A 165 6.54 -4.37 -5.95
C CYS A 165 5.14 -4.48 -6.59
N PHE A 166 4.15 -3.81 -5.99
CA PHE A 166 2.84 -3.59 -6.59
C PHE A 166 2.49 -2.11 -6.50
N ILE A 167 2.02 -1.52 -7.61
CA ILE A 167 1.62 -0.12 -7.69
C ILE A 167 0.18 -0.01 -8.18
N CYS A 168 -0.60 0.88 -7.59
CA CYS A 168 -1.92 1.25 -8.07
C CYS A 168 -2.11 2.77 -8.01
N CYS A 169 -2.42 3.38 -9.17
CA CYS A 169 -2.74 4.80 -9.29
C CYS A 169 -4.24 4.95 -9.54
N ILE A 170 -4.93 5.78 -8.74
CA ILE A 170 -6.37 6.05 -8.90
C ILE A 170 -6.56 7.53 -9.18
N LEU A 171 -7.12 7.83 -10.35
CA LEU A 171 -7.47 9.16 -10.81
C LEU A 171 -8.99 9.27 -10.84
N SER A 172 -9.60 9.90 -9.84
CA SER A 172 -11.06 9.98 -9.74
C SER A 172 -11.52 11.25 -9.01
N HIS A 173 -12.83 11.44 -8.88
CA HIS A 173 -13.40 12.28 -7.85
C HIS A 173 -13.38 11.53 -6.51
N GLY A 174 -13.51 12.28 -5.42
CA GLY A 174 -13.57 11.69 -4.09
C GLY A 174 -14.03 12.69 -3.04
N ASP A 175 -14.18 12.19 -1.84
CA ASP A 175 -14.48 12.92 -0.63
C ASP A 175 -13.67 12.29 0.52
N LYS A 176 -13.87 12.76 1.74
CA LYS A 176 -13.12 12.33 2.92
C LYS A 176 -13.04 10.80 3.05
N GLY A 177 -11.86 10.24 2.80
CA GLY A 177 -11.56 8.82 2.93
C GLY A 177 -12.14 7.92 1.84
N ILE A 178 -12.75 8.50 0.78
CA ILE A 178 -13.36 7.74 -0.32
C ILE A 178 -12.90 8.23 -1.69
N ILE A 179 -13.05 7.36 -2.67
CA ILE A 179 -13.10 7.71 -4.09
C ILE A 179 -14.51 7.45 -4.63
N TYR A 180 -14.89 8.14 -5.70
CA TYR A 180 -16.12 7.83 -6.43
C TYR A 180 -15.83 6.96 -7.66
N GLY A 181 -16.64 5.92 -7.88
CA GLY A 181 -16.75 5.32 -9.19
C GLY A 181 -17.46 6.23 -10.19
N THR A 182 -17.39 5.93 -11.46
CA THR A 182 -18.08 6.72 -12.51
C THR A 182 -19.60 6.69 -12.39
N ASP A 183 -20.14 5.73 -11.65
CA ASP A 183 -21.55 5.60 -11.28
C ASP A 183 -21.93 6.43 -10.03
N GLY A 184 -20.96 7.08 -9.38
CA GLY A 184 -21.15 7.88 -8.18
C GLY A 184 -21.25 7.08 -6.88
N GLN A 185 -21.00 5.77 -6.92
CA GLN A 185 -20.87 4.98 -5.71
C GLN A 185 -19.57 5.30 -4.99
N GLU A 186 -19.56 5.10 -3.67
CA GLU A 186 -18.42 5.37 -2.79
C GLU A 186 -17.54 4.13 -2.64
N GLY A 187 -16.24 4.29 -2.86
CA GLY A 187 -15.22 3.28 -2.58
C GLY A 187 -14.31 3.75 -1.46
N PRO A 188 -14.45 3.22 -0.21
CA PRO A 188 -13.58 3.58 0.89
C PRO A 188 -12.12 3.19 0.59
N ILE A 189 -11.21 4.16 0.68
CA ILE A 189 -9.79 3.98 0.32
C ILE A 189 -9.14 2.88 1.18
N TYR A 190 -9.46 2.86 2.47
CA TYR A 190 -8.94 1.83 3.38
C TYR A 190 -9.39 0.42 2.97
N GLU A 191 -10.68 0.23 2.66
CA GLU A 191 -11.19 -1.08 2.22
C GLU A 191 -10.53 -1.55 0.94
N LEU A 192 -10.32 -0.61 0.03
CA LEU A 192 -9.64 -0.85 -1.23
C LEU A 192 -8.17 -1.27 -0.99
N THR A 193 -7.37 -0.51 -0.29
CA THR A 193 -5.95 -0.83 -0.04
C THR A 193 -5.77 -2.09 0.79
N SER A 194 -6.66 -2.35 1.75
CA SER A 194 -6.60 -3.53 2.61
C SER A 194 -6.79 -4.88 1.89
N GLN A 195 -7.13 -4.89 0.58
CA GLN A 195 -7.18 -6.14 -0.20
C GLN A 195 -5.79 -6.74 -0.45
N PHE A 196 -4.72 -5.95 -0.29
CA PHE A 196 -3.34 -6.35 -0.57
C PHE A 196 -2.49 -6.57 0.70
N THR A 197 -3.13 -6.78 1.86
CA THR A 197 -2.43 -7.17 3.08
C THR A 197 -1.72 -8.51 2.91
N GLY A 198 -0.72 -8.78 3.74
CA GLY A 198 0.06 -10.02 3.66
C GLY A 198 -0.78 -11.29 3.78
N LEU A 199 -1.85 -11.26 4.58
CA LEU A 199 -2.79 -12.38 4.71
C LEU A 199 -3.67 -12.56 3.47
N LYS A 200 -4.13 -11.46 2.86
CA LYS A 200 -5.03 -11.52 1.69
C LYS A 200 -4.30 -11.74 0.36
N CYS A 201 -3.04 -11.31 0.26
CA CYS A 201 -2.18 -11.47 -0.91
C CYS A 201 -0.77 -11.94 -0.47
N PRO A 202 -0.60 -13.22 -0.09
CA PRO A 202 0.65 -13.74 0.48
C PRO A 202 1.87 -13.55 -0.42
N SER A 203 1.71 -13.58 -1.75
CA SER A 203 2.82 -13.38 -2.69
C SER A 203 3.37 -11.94 -2.72
N LEU A 204 2.67 -10.97 -2.10
CA LEU A 204 3.13 -9.60 -1.84
C LEU A 204 3.58 -9.37 -0.38
N ALA A 205 3.57 -10.38 0.48
CA ALA A 205 4.09 -10.24 1.84
C ALA A 205 5.58 -9.86 1.81
N GLY A 206 5.96 -8.84 2.58
CA GLY A 206 7.33 -8.31 2.61
C GLY A 206 7.75 -7.45 1.41
N LYS A 207 6.86 -7.25 0.42
CA LYS A 207 7.09 -6.42 -0.76
C LYS A 207 6.31 -5.12 -0.66
N PRO A 208 6.83 -3.97 -1.17
CA PRO A 208 6.12 -2.70 -1.12
C PRO A 208 4.85 -2.72 -1.98
N LYS A 209 3.79 -2.19 -1.39
CA LYS A 209 2.48 -1.96 -2.00
C LYS A 209 2.20 -0.47 -1.99
N VAL A 210 2.22 0.15 -3.17
CA VAL A 210 2.23 1.59 -3.35
C VAL A 210 0.92 2.04 -4.01
N PHE A 211 0.24 2.98 -3.38
CA PHE A 211 -1.01 3.55 -3.89
C PHE A 211 -0.85 5.06 -4.05
N PHE A 212 -1.10 5.58 -5.24
CA PHE A 212 -1.16 7.02 -5.50
C PHE A 212 -2.59 7.41 -5.84
N ILE A 213 -3.19 8.27 -5.03
CA ILE A 213 -4.61 8.63 -5.17
C ILE A 213 -4.75 10.11 -5.45
N GLN A 214 -5.16 10.43 -6.68
CA GLN A 214 -5.55 11.74 -7.12
C GLN A 214 -7.06 11.88 -7.03
N ALA A 215 -7.55 12.38 -5.90
CA ALA A 215 -8.94 12.69 -5.63
C ALA A 215 -9.04 13.81 -4.60
N CYS A 216 -10.11 14.58 -4.62
CA CYS A 216 -10.43 15.49 -3.52
C CYS A 216 -10.73 14.69 -2.25
N GLN A 217 -10.42 15.26 -1.09
CA GLN A 217 -10.70 14.68 0.22
C GLN A 217 -11.66 15.56 1.04
N GLY A 218 -12.52 16.30 0.36
CA GLY A 218 -13.50 17.25 0.89
C GLY A 218 -13.54 18.53 0.07
N ASP A 219 -14.32 19.51 0.52
CA ASP A 219 -14.63 20.74 -0.22
C ASP A 219 -13.86 21.97 0.25
N ASN A 220 -13.01 21.84 1.26
CA ASN A 220 -12.29 22.99 1.83
C ASN A 220 -11.11 23.39 0.95
N TYR A 221 -10.98 24.71 0.72
CA TYR A 221 -9.78 25.30 0.15
C TYR A 221 -8.73 25.47 1.24
N GLN A 222 -7.56 24.87 1.06
CA GLN A 222 -6.44 25.07 1.96
C GLN A 222 -5.90 26.50 1.78
N LYS A 223 -5.89 27.30 2.86
CA LYS A 223 -5.36 28.65 2.85
C LYS A 223 -3.86 28.64 3.13
N GLY A 224 -3.10 29.49 2.42
CA GLY A 224 -1.72 29.76 2.76
C GLY A 224 -1.65 30.55 4.07
N ILE A 225 -0.77 30.14 4.98
CA ILE A 225 -0.40 30.90 6.18
C ILE A 225 1.02 31.42 6.04
N PRO A 226 1.32 32.68 6.47
CA PRO A 226 2.69 33.13 6.53
C PRO A 226 3.45 32.31 7.55
N VAL A 227 4.62 31.78 7.15
CA VAL A 227 5.49 30.99 8.04
C VAL A 227 6.64 31.87 8.46
N GLU A 228 6.74 32.19 9.75
CA GLU A 228 7.97 32.62 10.40
C GLU A 228 8.69 31.35 10.89
N THR A 229 9.96 31.22 10.50
CA THR A 229 10.80 30.06 10.88
C THR A 229 11.34 30.25 12.27
N ASP A 230 10.89 29.41 13.22
CA ASP A 230 11.66 29.11 14.41
C ASP A 230 11.49 27.65 14.79
N SER A 231 12.62 27.03 15.08
CA SER A 231 12.80 25.62 15.40
C SER A 231 12.62 25.36 16.89
N GLU A 232 11.78 24.39 17.27
CA GLU A 232 11.89 23.76 18.57
C GLU A 232 11.71 22.23 18.47
N GLU A 233 12.70 21.54 19.05
CA GLU A 233 12.77 20.08 19.19
C GLU A 233 11.82 19.60 20.30
N GLN A 234 11.20 18.42 20.11
CA GLN A 234 10.51 17.71 21.18
C GLN A 234 11.01 16.28 21.36
N PRO A 235 10.96 15.75 22.59
CA PRO A 235 11.76 14.61 23.03
C PRO A 235 11.12 13.24 22.76
N TYR A 236 12.00 12.26 22.62
CA TYR A 236 11.79 10.83 22.44
C TYR A 236 11.09 10.16 23.63
N LEU A 237 10.26 9.16 23.32
CA LEU A 237 9.80 8.15 24.27
C LEU A 237 10.28 6.77 23.81
N GLU A 238 11.09 6.12 24.64
CA GLU A 238 11.56 4.75 24.45
C GLU A 238 10.56 3.74 25.04
N MET A 239 10.32 2.64 24.32
CA MET A 239 9.74 1.41 24.88
C MET A 239 10.63 0.23 24.54
N ASP A 240 11.23 -0.34 25.57
CA ASP A 240 11.99 -1.60 25.51
C ASP A 240 11.08 -2.82 25.59
N LEU A 241 11.22 -3.73 24.64
CA LEU A 241 10.90 -5.15 24.86
C LEU A 241 11.74 -6.02 23.92
N SER A 242 12.66 -6.78 24.49
CA SER A 242 13.51 -7.74 23.82
C SER A 242 12.99 -9.17 23.99
N SER A 243 12.83 -9.90 22.89
CA SER A 243 12.86 -11.37 22.86
C SER A 243 13.20 -11.84 21.43
N PRO A 244 13.98 -12.90 21.23
CA PRO A 244 14.31 -13.42 19.92
C PRO A 244 13.12 -14.20 19.39
N GLN A 245 12.56 -13.73 18.26
CA GLN A 245 11.37 -14.33 17.64
C GLN A 245 11.56 -14.47 16.15
N THR A 246 11.05 -15.57 15.60
CA THR A 246 10.66 -15.72 14.21
C THR A 246 10.05 -14.44 13.71
N ARG A 247 10.62 -13.82 12.66
CA ARG A 247 10.20 -12.50 12.17
C ARG A 247 8.79 -12.57 11.58
N TYR A 248 7.77 -12.40 12.38
CA TYR A 248 6.43 -12.09 11.92
C TYR A 248 6.38 -10.64 11.46
N ILE A 249 5.82 -10.42 10.28
CA ILE A 249 5.60 -9.09 9.71
C ILE A 249 4.14 -8.70 10.01
N PRO A 250 3.84 -7.50 10.52
CA PRO A 250 2.47 -7.02 10.64
C PRO A 250 1.72 -7.13 9.30
N ASP A 251 0.46 -7.54 9.31
CA ASP A 251 -0.33 -7.78 8.08
C ASP A 251 -0.42 -6.54 7.18
N GLU A 252 -0.46 -5.34 7.77
CA GLU A 252 -0.48 -4.05 7.08
C GLU A 252 0.93 -3.45 6.86
N ALA A 253 2.00 -4.25 6.96
CA ALA A 253 3.35 -3.78 6.69
C ALA A 253 3.60 -3.55 5.20
N ASP A 254 4.58 -2.68 4.90
CA ASP A 254 5.10 -2.42 3.56
C ASP A 254 4.13 -1.69 2.63
N PHE A 255 3.23 -0.87 3.19
CA PHE A 255 2.32 0.00 2.44
C PHE A 255 2.88 1.42 2.32
N LEU A 256 2.60 2.05 1.17
CA LEU A 256 2.72 3.49 0.95
C LEU A 256 1.44 3.99 0.29
N LEU A 257 0.79 4.97 0.91
CA LEU A 257 -0.37 5.68 0.38
C LEU A 257 -0.01 7.14 0.15
N GLY A 258 0.14 7.54 -1.12
CA GLY A 258 0.37 8.93 -1.53
C GLY A 258 -0.96 9.58 -1.90
N MET A 259 -1.47 10.44 -1.03
CA MET A 259 -2.69 11.21 -1.28
C MET A 259 -2.35 12.54 -1.92
N ALA A 260 -3.13 12.95 -2.93
CA ALA A 260 -2.95 14.25 -3.60
C ALA A 260 -3.16 15.44 -2.66
N THR A 261 -3.92 15.28 -1.60
CA THR A 261 -4.23 16.34 -0.64
C THR A 261 -4.50 15.76 0.75
N VAL A 262 -4.34 16.62 1.75
CA VAL A 262 -4.73 16.31 3.15
C VAL A 262 -6.24 16.17 3.27
N ASN A 263 -6.70 15.55 4.37
CA ASN A 263 -8.11 15.34 4.65
C ASN A 263 -8.91 16.67 4.65
N ASN A 264 -10.14 16.60 4.20
CA ASN A 264 -11.11 17.68 4.08
C ASN A 264 -10.76 18.75 3.03
N CYS A 265 -9.74 18.57 2.21
CA CYS A 265 -9.29 19.57 1.24
C CYS A 265 -9.47 19.11 -0.22
N VAL A 266 -9.56 20.12 -1.11
CA VAL A 266 -9.61 19.91 -2.54
C VAL A 266 -8.23 19.61 -3.12
N SER A 267 -8.22 18.97 -4.29
CA SER A 267 -7.03 18.82 -5.15
C SER A 267 -7.28 19.50 -6.50
N TYR A 268 -6.23 20.06 -7.09
CA TYR A 268 -6.34 20.87 -8.30
C TYR A 268 -5.97 20.09 -9.57
N ARG A 269 -6.73 20.36 -10.63
CA ARG A 269 -6.48 19.86 -12.00
C ARG A 269 -6.64 20.99 -13.02
N ASN A 270 -5.61 21.13 -13.86
CA ASN A 270 -5.68 21.94 -15.07
C ASN A 270 -6.07 21.04 -16.26
N PRO A 271 -7.18 21.30 -16.98
CA PRO A 271 -7.57 20.49 -18.13
C PRO A 271 -6.51 20.39 -19.25
N ALA A 272 -5.62 21.38 -19.36
CA ALA A 272 -4.57 21.43 -20.38
C ALA A 272 -3.21 20.87 -19.93
N GLU A 273 -2.97 20.74 -18.63
CA GLU A 273 -1.66 20.39 -18.07
C GLU A 273 -1.71 19.15 -17.14
N GLY A 274 -2.91 18.69 -16.74
CA GLY A 274 -3.09 17.63 -15.76
C GLY A 274 -3.22 18.15 -14.33
N THR A 275 -3.06 17.28 -13.36
CA THR A 275 -3.17 17.61 -11.92
C THR A 275 -1.83 18.02 -11.35
N TRP A 276 -1.85 18.94 -10.40
CA TRP A 276 -0.63 19.40 -9.74
C TRP A 276 0.17 18.25 -9.13
N TYR A 277 -0.53 17.32 -8.47
CA TYR A 277 0.10 16.22 -7.77
C TYR A 277 0.73 15.19 -8.72
N ILE A 278 -0.04 14.65 -9.68
CA ILE A 278 0.47 13.59 -10.56
C ILE A 278 1.58 14.12 -11.48
N GLN A 279 1.47 15.34 -12.00
CA GLN A 279 2.51 15.92 -12.85
C GLN A 279 3.82 16.13 -12.06
N SER A 280 3.74 16.68 -10.82
CA SER A 280 4.92 16.80 -9.95
C SER A 280 5.48 15.45 -9.54
N LEU A 281 4.62 14.45 -9.22
CA LEU A 281 5.05 13.09 -8.89
C LEU A 281 5.84 12.44 -10.04
N CYS A 282 5.29 12.46 -11.26
CA CYS A 282 5.94 11.87 -12.42
C CYS A 282 7.26 12.58 -12.76
N GLN A 283 7.30 13.90 -12.67
CA GLN A 283 8.51 14.68 -12.88
C GLN A 283 9.59 14.29 -11.84
N SER A 284 9.26 14.34 -10.54
CA SER A 284 10.20 14.03 -9.46
C SER A 284 10.70 12.58 -9.54
N LEU A 285 9.84 11.62 -9.90
CA LEU A 285 10.26 10.22 -10.11
C LEU A 285 11.30 10.11 -11.23
N ARG A 286 11.05 10.69 -12.41
CA ARG A 286 11.97 10.63 -13.54
C ARG A 286 13.30 11.34 -13.27
N GLU A 287 13.30 12.42 -12.51
CA GLU A 287 14.51 13.17 -12.20
C GLU A 287 15.36 12.55 -11.08
N ARG A 288 14.72 11.92 -10.09
CA ARG A 288 15.38 11.51 -8.84
C ARG A 288 15.61 10.01 -8.71
N CYS A 289 14.79 9.15 -9.32
CA CYS A 289 15.07 7.71 -9.33
C CYS A 289 16.45 7.40 -9.93
N PRO A 290 16.89 8.04 -11.06
CA PRO A 290 18.23 7.84 -11.59
C PRO A 290 19.36 8.29 -10.66
N ARG A 291 19.08 9.13 -9.67
CA ARG A 291 20.06 9.57 -8.66
C ARG A 291 20.13 8.62 -7.45
N GLY A 292 19.24 7.63 -7.40
CA GLY A 292 19.15 6.68 -6.29
C GLY A 292 18.39 7.19 -5.07
N ASP A 293 17.61 8.28 -5.21
CA ASP A 293 16.76 8.79 -4.13
C ASP A 293 15.67 7.76 -3.79
N ASP A 294 15.38 7.60 -2.50
CA ASP A 294 14.29 6.76 -2.03
C ASP A 294 12.93 7.49 -2.18
N ILE A 295 11.86 6.70 -2.23
CA ILE A 295 10.51 7.21 -2.52
C ILE A 295 10.05 8.29 -1.54
N LEU A 296 10.41 8.22 -0.26
CA LEU A 296 9.97 9.20 0.74
C LEU A 296 10.70 10.55 0.54
N THR A 297 11.96 10.51 0.16
CA THR A 297 12.73 11.69 -0.26
C THR A 297 12.08 12.33 -1.49
N ILE A 298 11.69 11.51 -2.50
CA ILE A 298 11.00 11.98 -3.70
C ILE A 298 9.64 12.60 -3.35
N LEU A 299 8.86 11.97 -2.49
CA LEU A 299 7.54 12.49 -2.09
C LEU A 299 7.64 13.77 -1.24
N THR A 300 8.71 13.96 -0.50
CA THR A 300 8.99 15.23 0.19
C THR A 300 9.20 16.37 -0.81
N GLU A 301 9.91 16.11 -1.90
CA GLU A 301 10.06 17.09 -2.98
C GLU A 301 8.74 17.38 -3.69
N VAL A 302 7.93 16.34 -3.96
CA VAL A 302 6.58 16.52 -4.52
C VAL A 302 5.73 17.40 -3.62
N ASN A 303 5.82 17.22 -2.30
CA ASN A 303 5.13 18.07 -1.32
C ASN A 303 5.58 19.53 -1.45
N TYR A 304 6.89 19.76 -1.54
CA TYR A 304 7.45 21.10 -1.74
C TYR A 304 6.96 21.74 -3.05
N GLU A 305 7.09 21.05 -4.17
CA GLU A 305 6.67 21.56 -5.48
C GLU A 305 5.17 21.88 -5.53
N VAL A 306 4.31 20.97 -5.04
CA VAL A 306 2.86 21.18 -5.05
C VAL A 306 2.45 22.31 -4.10
N SER A 307 3.10 22.43 -2.94
CA SER A 307 2.83 23.50 -1.97
C SER A 307 3.17 24.89 -2.49
N ASN A 308 4.10 24.99 -3.45
CA ASN A 308 4.47 26.26 -4.09
C ASN A 308 3.51 26.69 -5.20
N LYS A 309 2.62 25.80 -5.67
CA LYS A 309 1.60 26.13 -6.66
C LYS A 309 0.46 26.92 -6.03
N ASP A 310 -0.10 27.87 -6.78
CA ASP A 310 -1.17 28.75 -6.35
C ASP A 310 -2.38 28.69 -7.29
N ASP A 311 -3.56 28.51 -6.74
CA ASP A 311 -4.80 28.89 -7.42
C ASP A 311 -5.03 30.41 -7.24
N LYS A 312 -4.54 31.18 -8.18
CA LYS A 312 -4.63 32.65 -8.15
C LYS A 312 -6.06 33.18 -8.08
N LYS A 313 -7.04 32.39 -8.50
CA LYS A 313 -8.44 32.80 -8.53
C LYS A 313 -9.08 32.70 -7.15
N ASN A 314 -8.79 31.63 -6.40
CA ASN A 314 -9.44 31.35 -5.12
C ASN A 314 -8.46 31.45 -3.94
N MET A 315 -7.22 31.90 -4.19
CA MET A 315 -6.12 31.93 -3.19
C MET A 315 -5.88 30.57 -2.53
N GLY A 316 -6.14 29.50 -3.28
CA GLY A 316 -6.08 28.12 -2.78
C GLY A 316 -4.70 27.50 -2.95
N LYS A 317 -4.32 26.67 -2.00
CA LYS A 317 -3.12 25.85 -1.95
C LYS A 317 -3.47 24.38 -1.99
N GLN A 318 -2.49 23.54 -2.23
CA GLN A 318 -2.63 22.09 -2.12
C GLN A 318 -1.43 21.52 -1.37
N MET A 319 -1.69 20.61 -0.45
CA MET A 319 -0.65 19.90 0.29
C MET A 319 -0.86 18.40 0.16
N PRO A 320 -0.03 17.68 -0.61
CA PRO A 320 -0.10 16.22 -0.65
C PRO A 320 0.24 15.61 0.70
N GLN A 321 -0.22 14.39 0.94
CA GLN A 321 -0.02 13.70 2.21
C GLN A 321 0.35 12.24 1.96
N PRO A 322 1.63 11.86 1.98
CA PRO A 322 2.04 10.46 2.04
C PRO A 322 1.87 9.91 3.46
N THR A 323 1.36 8.67 3.55
CA THR A 323 1.34 7.85 4.76
C THR A 323 1.92 6.47 4.44
N PHE A 324 2.66 5.86 5.37
CA PHE A 324 3.35 4.62 5.06
C PHE A 324 3.60 3.72 6.27
N THR A 325 3.70 2.44 5.98
CA THR A 325 4.18 1.38 6.88
C THR A 325 5.39 0.65 6.26
N LEU A 326 6.15 1.35 5.42
CA LEU A 326 7.38 0.82 4.83
C LEU A 326 8.41 0.55 5.94
N ARG A 327 9.02 -0.63 5.90
CA ARG A 327 10.04 -1.06 6.87
C ARG A 327 11.46 -0.91 6.32
N LYS A 328 11.60 -0.65 5.04
CA LYS A 328 12.88 -0.49 4.32
C LYS A 328 12.79 0.71 3.39
N LYS A 329 13.93 1.20 2.91
CA LYS A 329 13.97 2.20 1.85
C LYS A 329 13.46 1.61 0.54
N LEU A 330 12.55 2.31 -0.12
CA LEU A 330 12.08 1.96 -1.46
C LEU A 330 12.81 2.84 -2.47
N VAL A 331 13.70 2.23 -3.22
CA VAL A 331 14.48 2.87 -4.29
C VAL A 331 14.14 2.15 -5.60
N PHE A 332 13.84 2.90 -6.64
CA PHE A 332 13.69 2.37 -7.99
C PHE A 332 14.99 2.64 -8.75
N PRO A 333 15.88 1.65 -8.90
CA PRO A 333 17.16 1.86 -9.59
C PRO A 333 16.92 2.15 -11.08
N SER A 334 17.69 3.07 -11.65
CA SER A 334 17.89 3.14 -13.10
C SER A 334 18.84 2.03 -13.49
N ASP A 335 18.59 1.37 -14.60
CA ASP A 335 19.50 0.34 -15.16
C ASP A 335 20.80 0.91 -15.66
#